data_fdf437487fef0491477281f0343bd894
#
_entry.id   fdf437487fef0491477281f0343bd894
#
_cell.length_a   1.000
_cell.length_b   1.000
_cell.length_c   1.000
_cell.angle_alpha   90.00
_cell.angle_beta   90.00
_cell.angle_gamma   90.00
#
_symmetry.space_group_name_H-M   'P 1'
#
loop_
_entity.id
_entity.type
_entity.pdbx_description
1 polymer ?
#
loop_
_entity_poly.entity_id
_entity_poly.type
_entity_poly.pdbx_seq_one_letter_code
_entity_poly.pdbx_strand_id
1 'polypeptide(L)'
;NLQKSQNPQKKTNYQKQLEQFLAKLAASGKRPKLLLHACCGPCSSYCLEYLYQYFDITVFFYNPNIYPEAEYQRRLQELKDLYKVFPPALEGKIKLVEMPYNPDDFYTAIKIKEEPQLADEPEKGVRCHRCYEFRLKAARKYAEENNFDYFCTTLSISPFKDSVQINEIGEELTDRKSTRLNSSH
;
A
#
# COMPACT_ATOMS: atom_id res chain seq x y z
N ASN A 1 -5.24 -43.72 12.64
CA ASN A 1 -4.67 -42.60 13.40
C ASN A 1 -3.52 -41.99 12.62
N LEU A 2 -3.82 -41.02 11.75
CA LEU A 2 -2.85 -40.14 11.10
C LEU A 2 -2.96 -38.78 11.75
N GLN A 3 -2.11 -38.52 12.74
CA GLN A 3 -1.89 -37.19 13.29
C GLN A 3 -1.26 -36.33 12.21
N LYS A 4 -2.02 -35.41 11.64
CA LYS A 4 -1.46 -34.30 10.87
C LYS A 4 -0.66 -33.42 11.84
N SER A 5 0.66 -33.51 11.74
CA SER A 5 1.57 -32.57 12.40
C SER A 5 1.30 -31.17 11.84
N GLN A 6 0.61 -30.35 12.61
CA GLN A 6 0.52 -28.93 12.36
C GLN A 6 1.90 -28.35 12.71
N ASN A 7 2.69 -28.14 11.66
CA ASN A 7 3.91 -27.34 11.78
C ASN A 7 3.46 -25.90 12.07
N PRO A 8 3.82 -25.28 13.21
CA PRO A 8 3.46 -23.90 13.47
C PRO A 8 4.23 -23.03 12.49
N GLN A 9 3.51 -22.53 11.47
CA GLN A 9 4.05 -21.53 10.55
C GLN A 9 4.62 -20.39 11.39
N LYS A 10 5.92 -20.18 11.29
CA LYS A 10 6.64 -19.12 12.00
C LYS A 10 6.09 -17.80 11.49
N LYS A 11 5.22 -17.17 12.30
CA LYS A 11 4.54 -15.93 11.93
C LYS A 11 5.61 -14.88 11.60
N THR A 12 5.68 -14.49 10.33
CA THR A 12 6.65 -13.52 9.83
C THR A 12 6.47 -12.20 10.56
N ASN A 13 7.53 -11.68 11.16
CA ASN A 13 7.50 -10.37 11.81
C ASN A 13 7.95 -9.31 10.80
N TYR A 14 7.01 -8.81 10.04
CA TYR A 14 7.25 -7.79 9.00
C TYR A 14 7.85 -6.49 9.57
N GLN A 15 7.43 -6.09 10.77
CA GLN A 15 7.99 -4.89 11.43
C GLN A 15 9.49 -5.05 11.69
N LYS A 16 9.92 -6.20 12.21
CA LYS A 16 11.33 -6.47 12.46
C LYS A 16 12.15 -6.51 11.17
N GLN A 17 11.58 -7.06 10.10
CA GLN A 17 12.24 -7.07 8.79
C GLN A 17 12.42 -5.65 8.26
N LEU A 18 11.38 -4.81 8.36
CA LEU A 18 11.46 -3.41 7.97
C LEU A 18 12.54 -2.66 8.75
N GLU A 19 12.58 -2.80 10.08
CA GLU A 19 13.59 -2.14 10.91
C GLU A 19 15.02 -2.54 10.52
N GLN A 20 15.26 -3.82 10.27
CA GLN A 20 16.55 -4.32 9.80
C GLN A 20 16.92 -3.78 8.42
N PHE A 21 15.94 -3.67 7.52
CA PHE A 21 16.14 -3.11 6.19
C PHE A 21 16.48 -1.61 6.27
N LEU A 22 15.72 -0.83 7.06
CA LEU A 22 15.94 0.59 7.23
C LEU A 22 17.30 0.90 7.89
N ALA A 23 17.73 0.08 8.84
CA ALA A 23 19.05 0.21 9.45
C ALA A 23 20.18 0.00 8.41
N LYS A 24 20.06 -1.01 7.53
CA LYS A 24 21.00 -1.23 6.44
C LYS A 24 21.00 -0.10 5.43
N LEU A 25 19.80 0.42 5.11
CA LEU A 25 19.65 1.54 4.17
C LEU A 25 20.32 2.80 4.72
N ALA A 26 20.07 3.14 6.00
CA ALA A 26 20.72 4.26 6.67
C ALA A 26 22.24 4.14 6.67
N ALA A 27 22.78 2.95 6.97
CA ALA A 27 24.22 2.69 6.94
C ALA A 27 24.84 2.83 5.53
N SER A 28 24.05 2.63 4.47
CA SER A 28 24.53 2.75 3.09
C SER A 28 24.67 4.20 2.60
N GLY A 29 24.08 5.15 3.28
CA GLY A 29 23.97 6.56 2.86
C GLY A 29 23.13 6.79 1.60
N LYS A 30 22.46 5.77 1.09
CA LYS A 30 21.58 5.86 -0.08
C LYS A 30 20.20 6.36 0.31
N ARG A 31 19.55 7.07 -0.62
CA ARG A 31 18.19 7.55 -0.48
C ARG A 31 17.36 7.14 -1.72
N PRO A 32 16.88 5.91 -1.77
CA PRO A 32 16.14 5.41 -2.92
C PRO A 32 14.74 6.04 -3.05
N LYS A 33 14.16 5.90 -4.24
CA LYS A 33 12.80 6.35 -4.55
C LYS A 33 11.77 5.35 -4.05
N LEU A 34 10.83 5.79 -3.25
CA LEU A 34 9.72 4.99 -2.73
C LEU A 34 8.38 5.52 -3.27
N LEU A 35 7.58 4.63 -3.84
CA LEU A 35 6.18 4.89 -4.13
C LEU A 35 5.32 4.40 -2.96
N LEU A 36 4.64 5.32 -2.26
CA LEU A 36 3.76 5.02 -1.13
C LEU A 36 2.30 5.13 -1.57
N HIS A 37 1.63 3.99 -1.77
CA HIS A 37 0.18 3.97 -1.98
C HIS A 37 -0.54 4.40 -0.70
N ALA A 38 -1.38 5.44 -0.78
CA ALA A 38 -2.10 6.01 0.35
C ALA A 38 -3.60 6.09 0.11
N CYS A 39 -4.40 5.90 1.16
CA CYS A 39 -5.87 5.96 1.09
C CYS A 39 -6.47 7.15 1.83
N CYS A 40 -5.74 7.82 2.71
CA CYS A 40 -6.21 8.96 3.49
C CYS A 40 -5.05 9.69 4.17
N GLY A 41 -5.30 10.91 4.64
CA GLY A 41 -4.33 11.74 5.35
C GLY A 41 -3.78 11.11 6.64
N PRO A 42 -4.64 10.67 7.59
CA PRO A 42 -4.18 10.13 8.88
C PRO A 42 -3.23 8.92 8.77
N CYS A 43 -3.57 7.96 7.91
CA CYS A 43 -2.68 6.79 7.68
C CYS A 43 -1.36 7.20 7.02
N SER A 44 -1.42 8.20 6.14
CA SER A 44 -0.24 8.69 5.43
C SER A 44 0.71 9.46 6.33
N SER A 45 0.22 10.27 7.26
CA SER A 45 1.06 11.08 8.16
C SER A 45 2.03 10.23 8.95
N TYR A 46 1.55 9.14 9.54
CA TYR A 46 2.40 8.20 10.28
C TYR A 46 3.48 7.56 9.39
N CYS A 47 3.08 7.03 8.24
CA CYS A 47 4.04 6.41 7.32
C CYS A 47 5.07 7.41 6.78
N LEU A 48 4.63 8.63 6.46
CA LEU A 48 5.51 9.66 5.96
C LEU A 48 6.51 10.10 7.03
N GLU A 49 6.07 10.34 8.27
CA GLU A 49 6.94 10.71 9.38
C GLU A 49 7.99 9.64 9.65
N TYR A 50 7.63 8.37 9.55
CA TYR A 50 8.54 7.26 9.78
C TYR A 50 9.53 7.05 8.62
N LEU A 51 9.10 7.21 7.36
CA LEU A 51 9.88 6.82 6.19
C LEU A 51 10.62 7.97 5.49
N TYR A 52 10.21 9.24 5.67
CA TYR A 52 10.77 10.36 4.90
C TYR A 52 12.28 10.55 5.10
N GLN A 53 12.82 10.11 6.22
CA GLN A 53 14.26 10.21 6.51
C GLN A 53 15.10 9.20 5.71
N TYR A 54 14.49 8.14 5.18
CA TYR A 54 15.18 7.07 4.46
C TYR A 54 15.00 7.12 2.94
N PHE A 55 13.91 7.75 2.46
CA PHE A 55 13.51 7.68 1.07
C PHE A 55 13.16 9.04 0.47
N ASP A 56 13.28 9.12 -0.86
CA ASP A 56 12.59 10.11 -1.66
C ASP A 56 11.20 9.60 -1.99
N ILE A 57 10.18 10.14 -1.31
CA ILE A 57 8.84 9.59 -1.33
C ILE A 57 7.96 10.28 -2.38
N THR A 58 7.26 9.48 -3.18
CA THR A 58 6.10 9.92 -3.94
C THR A 58 4.89 9.17 -3.43
N VAL A 59 3.87 9.91 -2.98
CA VAL A 59 2.60 9.34 -2.56
C VAL A 59 1.71 9.12 -3.77
N PHE A 60 1.20 7.91 -3.89
CA PHE A 60 0.35 7.46 -4.97
C PHE A 60 -1.08 7.31 -4.46
N PHE A 61 -1.96 8.23 -4.87
CA PHE A 61 -3.36 8.21 -4.47
C PHE A 61 -4.20 7.59 -5.59
N TYR A 62 -4.49 6.29 -5.42
CA TYR A 62 -5.34 5.50 -6.31
C TYR A 62 -6.30 4.65 -5.51
N ASN A 63 -7.55 5.10 -5.36
CA ASN A 63 -8.54 4.50 -4.48
C ASN A 63 -9.94 4.47 -5.12
N PRO A 64 -10.15 3.81 -6.27
CA PRO A 64 -11.44 3.76 -6.93
C PRO A 64 -12.51 2.96 -6.16
N ASN A 65 -12.10 2.29 -5.09
CA ASN A 65 -12.98 1.58 -4.16
C ASN A 65 -13.69 2.49 -3.15
N ILE A 66 -13.31 3.76 -3.06
CA ILE A 66 -13.95 4.70 -2.14
C ILE A 66 -15.24 5.22 -2.78
N TYR A 67 -16.36 5.04 -2.09
CA TYR A 67 -17.68 5.48 -2.50
C TYR A 67 -18.41 6.12 -1.30
N PRO A 68 -19.23 7.15 -1.50
CA PRO A 68 -19.45 7.90 -2.74
C PRO A 68 -18.24 8.75 -3.16
N GLU A 69 -18.30 9.34 -4.36
CA GLU A 69 -17.22 10.19 -4.87
C GLU A 69 -16.89 11.35 -3.92
N ALA A 70 -17.89 11.90 -3.23
CA ALA A 70 -17.66 12.93 -2.23
C ALA A 70 -16.70 12.48 -1.12
N GLU A 71 -16.76 11.22 -0.70
CA GLU A 71 -15.82 10.65 0.28
C GLU A 71 -14.41 10.48 -0.31
N TYR A 72 -14.30 10.11 -1.59
CA TYR A 72 -13.01 10.09 -2.29
C TYR A 72 -12.38 11.48 -2.31
N GLN A 73 -13.15 12.50 -2.72
CA GLN A 73 -12.67 13.87 -2.76
C GLN A 73 -12.29 14.41 -1.38
N ARG A 74 -13.05 14.08 -0.34
CA ARG A 74 -12.75 14.47 1.05
C ARG A 74 -11.39 13.89 1.48
N ARG A 75 -11.13 12.61 1.24
CA ARG A 75 -9.86 11.96 1.62
C ARG A 75 -8.66 12.49 0.82
N LEU A 76 -8.87 12.78 -0.45
CA LEU A 76 -7.83 13.41 -1.27
C LEU A 76 -7.51 14.82 -0.76
N GLN A 77 -8.53 15.59 -0.39
CA GLN A 77 -8.34 16.94 0.16
C GLN A 77 -7.61 16.90 1.50
N GLU A 78 -7.96 15.98 2.39
CA GLU A 78 -7.23 15.76 3.65
C GLU A 78 -5.74 15.47 3.43
N LEU A 79 -5.42 14.69 2.41
CA LEU A 79 -4.04 14.41 2.04
C LEU A 79 -3.33 15.65 1.51
N LYS A 80 -3.99 16.44 0.66
CA LYS A 80 -3.48 17.72 0.16
C LYS A 80 -3.27 18.74 1.30
N ASP A 81 -4.17 18.78 2.28
CA ASP A 81 -4.07 19.67 3.43
C ASP A 81 -2.93 19.24 4.39
N LEU A 82 -2.72 17.94 4.58
CA LEU A 82 -1.54 17.43 5.29
C LEU A 82 -0.26 17.98 4.67
N TYR A 83 -0.14 18.03 3.35
CA TYR A 83 1.08 18.48 2.68
C TYR A 83 1.34 19.98 2.81
N LYS A 84 0.31 20.77 3.09
CA LYS A 84 0.48 22.21 3.35
C LYS A 84 1.13 22.50 4.71
N VAL A 85 1.14 21.54 5.62
CA VAL A 85 1.66 21.70 6.99
C VAL A 85 2.79 20.74 7.32
N PHE A 86 3.02 19.72 6.50
CA PHE A 86 4.06 18.71 6.74
C PHE A 86 5.42 19.20 6.21
N PRO A 87 6.42 19.51 7.09
CA PRO A 87 7.66 20.16 6.69
C PRO A 87 8.39 19.47 5.53
N PRO A 88 8.56 18.12 5.49
CA PRO A 88 9.21 17.46 4.37
C PRO A 88 8.50 17.64 3.02
N ALA A 89 7.17 17.83 3.02
CA ALA A 89 6.42 18.11 1.80
C ALA A 89 6.64 19.57 1.34
N LEU A 90 6.68 20.51 2.29
CA LEU A 90 6.97 21.91 2.01
C LEU A 90 8.40 22.11 1.44
N GLU A 91 9.34 21.27 1.85
CA GLU A 91 10.71 21.26 1.33
C GLU A 91 10.84 20.52 -0.02
N GLY A 92 9.71 20.06 -0.60
CA GLY A 92 9.70 19.36 -1.89
C GLY A 92 10.25 17.93 -1.85
N LYS A 93 10.47 17.37 -0.66
CA LYS A 93 10.98 16.00 -0.47
C LYS A 93 9.90 14.93 -0.65
N ILE A 94 8.62 15.32 -0.65
CA ILE A 94 7.48 14.44 -0.83
C ILE A 94 6.63 14.98 -1.97
N LYS A 95 6.28 14.10 -2.91
CA LYS A 95 5.43 14.41 -4.05
C LYS A 95 4.11 13.65 -3.93
N LEU A 96 3.05 14.20 -4.51
CA LEU A 96 1.75 13.55 -4.64
C LEU A 96 1.44 13.30 -6.11
N VAL A 97 1.05 12.07 -6.40
CA VAL A 97 0.48 11.66 -7.69
C VAL A 97 -0.95 11.23 -7.46
N GLU A 98 -1.86 11.91 -8.10
CA GLU A 98 -3.29 11.65 -8.08
C GLU A 98 -3.67 10.92 -9.37
N MET A 99 -4.27 9.74 -9.22
CA MET A 99 -4.75 8.95 -10.35
C MET A 99 -6.23 9.23 -10.62
N PRO A 100 -6.70 9.03 -11.86
CA PRO A 100 -8.12 9.21 -12.18
C PRO A 100 -9.02 8.36 -11.28
N TYR A 101 -10.14 8.94 -10.86
CA TYR A 101 -11.17 8.25 -10.11
C TYR A 101 -12.13 7.57 -11.09
N ASN A 102 -12.10 6.25 -11.12
CA ASN A 102 -13.02 5.42 -11.90
C ASN A 102 -13.48 4.21 -11.06
N PRO A 103 -14.64 4.28 -10.41
CA PRO A 103 -15.16 3.18 -9.59
C PRO A 103 -15.42 1.89 -10.37
N ASP A 104 -15.71 1.96 -11.66
CA ASP A 104 -15.97 0.79 -12.50
C ASP A 104 -14.74 -0.13 -12.60
N ASP A 105 -13.54 0.42 -12.56
CA ASP A 105 -12.31 -0.38 -12.51
C ASP A 105 -12.26 -1.27 -11.26
N PHE A 106 -12.66 -0.72 -10.13
CA PHE A 106 -12.75 -1.46 -8.87
C PHE A 106 -13.83 -2.54 -8.92
N TYR A 107 -15.03 -2.19 -9.37
CA TYR A 107 -16.14 -3.16 -9.46
C TYR A 107 -15.84 -4.32 -10.39
N THR A 108 -15.15 -4.05 -11.48
CA THR A 108 -14.65 -5.07 -12.40
C THR A 108 -13.58 -5.95 -11.74
N ALA A 109 -12.63 -5.35 -11.05
CA ALA A 109 -11.54 -6.09 -10.40
C ALA A 109 -12.03 -7.04 -9.31
N ILE A 110 -13.04 -6.65 -8.52
CA ILE A 110 -13.62 -7.50 -7.47
C ILE A 110 -14.68 -8.48 -8.00
N LYS A 111 -15.06 -8.38 -9.28
CA LYS A 111 -16.06 -9.23 -9.96
C LYS A 111 -17.43 -9.19 -9.32
N ILE A 112 -17.88 -8.02 -8.86
CA ILE A 112 -19.16 -7.89 -8.14
C ILE A 112 -20.36 -8.21 -9.02
N LYS A 113 -20.28 -8.02 -10.33
CA LYS A 113 -21.35 -8.34 -11.29
C LYS A 113 -21.54 -9.85 -11.47
N GLU A 114 -20.43 -10.58 -11.46
CA GLU A 114 -20.40 -12.04 -11.61
C GLU A 114 -20.69 -12.76 -10.28
N GLU A 115 -20.32 -12.16 -9.18
CA GLU A 115 -20.39 -12.70 -7.83
C GLU A 115 -21.09 -11.69 -6.87
N PRO A 116 -22.40 -11.40 -7.03
CA PRO A 116 -23.11 -10.36 -6.27
C PRO A 116 -23.10 -10.55 -4.76
N GLN A 117 -22.98 -11.81 -4.29
CA GLN A 117 -22.89 -12.14 -2.86
C GLN A 117 -21.67 -11.52 -2.16
N LEU A 118 -20.65 -11.10 -2.91
CA LEU A 118 -19.49 -10.41 -2.36
C LEU A 118 -19.83 -9.02 -1.80
N ALA A 119 -20.99 -8.43 -2.17
CA ALA A 119 -21.44 -7.16 -1.62
C ALA A 119 -21.64 -7.23 -0.10
N ASP A 120 -22.18 -8.35 0.39
CA ASP A 120 -22.50 -8.58 1.79
C ASP A 120 -21.40 -9.33 2.55
N GLU A 121 -20.26 -9.59 1.88
CA GLU A 121 -19.14 -10.30 2.50
C GLU A 121 -18.50 -9.45 3.62
N PRO A 122 -18.18 -10.07 4.77
CA PRO A 122 -17.51 -9.38 5.86
C PRO A 122 -16.09 -8.88 5.45
N GLU A 123 -15.53 -7.99 6.25
CA GLU A 123 -14.16 -7.54 6.09
C GLU A 123 -13.17 -8.73 6.10
N LYS A 124 -12.06 -8.58 5.38
CA LYS A 124 -10.98 -9.57 5.23
C LYS A 124 -11.30 -10.80 4.39
N GLY A 125 -12.46 -10.83 3.74
CA GLY A 125 -12.85 -11.89 2.81
C GLY A 125 -12.28 -11.71 1.39
N VAL A 126 -12.85 -12.45 0.44
CA VAL A 126 -12.40 -12.49 -0.98
C VAL A 126 -12.48 -11.10 -1.62
N ARG A 127 -13.55 -10.35 -1.36
CA ARG A 127 -13.70 -8.98 -1.85
C ARG A 127 -12.53 -8.09 -1.41
N CYS A 128 -12.17 -8.15 -0.12
CA CYS A 128 -11.06 -7.37 0.41
C CYS A 128 -9.73 -7.80 -0.18
N HIS A 129 -9.49 -9.10 -0.33
CA HIS A 129 -8.28 -9.63 -0.97
C HIS A 129 -8.13 -9.10 -2.41
N ARG A 130 -9.17 -9.21 -3.23
CA ARG A 130 -9.17 -8.67 -4.61
C ARG A 130 -8.95 -7.15 -4.65
N CYS A 131 -9.52 -6.43 -3.69
CA CYS A 131 -9.33 -4.99 -3.53
C CYS A 131 -7.88 -4.63 -3.22
N TYR A 132 -7.22 -5.38 -2.33
CA TYR A 132 -5.80 -5.17 -2.01
C TYR A 132 -4.92 -5.48 -3.23
N GLU A 133 -5.13 -6.63 -3.84
CA GLU A 133 -4.38 -7.06 -5.02
C GLU A 133 -4.50 -6.05 -6.18
N PHE A 134 -5.70 -5.58 -6.46
CA PHE A 134 -5.97 -4.60 -7.51
C PHE A 134 -5.18 -3.30 -7.30
N ARG A 135 -5.25 -2.73 -6.09
CA ARG A 135 -4.55 -1.48 -5.80
C ARG A 135 -3.04 -1.63 -5.73
N LEU A 136 -2.54 -2.74 -5.17
CA LEU A 136 -1.11 -3.02 -5.13
C LEU A 136 -0.53 -3.30 -6.51
N LYS A 137 -1.27 -3.98 -7.40
CA LYS A 137 -0.89 -4.14 -8.82
C LYS A 137 -0.77 -2.81 -9.53
N ALA A 138 -1.71 -1.89 -9.30
CA ALA A 138 -1.66 -0.54 -9.88
C ALA A 138 -0.44 0.24 -9.36
N ALA A 139 -0.19 0.21 -8.05
CA ALA A 139 0.98 0.86 -7.46
C ALA A 139 2.30 0.28 -8.00
N ARG A 140 2.41 -1.05 -8.08
CA ARG A 140 3.57 -1.71 -8.65
C ARG A 140 3.80 -1.30 -10.11
N LYS A 141 2.76 -1.37 -10.94
CA LYS A 141 2.84 -0.98 -12.35
C LYS A 141 3.36 0.46 -12.49
N TYR A 142 2.78 1.39 -11.75
CA TYR A 142 3.23 2.78 -11.76
C TYR A 142 4.68 2.92 -11.29
N ALA A 143 5.09 2.18 -10.26
CA ALA A 143 6.46 2.20 -9.75
C ALA A 143 7.46 1.70 -10.80
N GLU A 144 7.15 0.63 -11.51
CA GLU A 144 7.99 0.08 -12.59
C GLU A 144 8.12 1.08 -13.76
N GLU A 145 7.01 1.65 -14.21
CA GLU A 145 6.97 2.59 -15.35
C GLU A 145 7.69 3.91 -15.07
N ASN A 146 7.81 4.30 -13.79
CA ASN A 146 8.40 5.56 -13.34
C ASN A 146 9.74 5.40 -12.59
N ASN A 147 10.37 4.22 -12.68
CA ASN A 147 11.69 3.92 -12.11
C ASN A 147 11.80 4.19 -10.61
N PHE A 148 10.82 3.72 -9.84
CA PHE A 148 10.92 3.66 -8.39
C PHE A 148 11.71 2.41 -7.97
N ASP A 149 12.49 2.53 -6.91
CA ASP A 149 13.25 1.41 -6.35
C ASP A 149 12.37 0.50 -5.48
N TYR A 150 11.38 1.09 -4.81
CA TYR A 150 10.47 0.39 -3.90
C TYR A 150 9.04 0.91 -4.03
N PHE A 151 8.07 0.07 -3.68
CA PHE A 151 6.71 0.50 -3.42
C PHE A 151 6.18 -0.10 -2.12
N CYS A 152 5.24 0.58 -1.49
CA CYS A 152 4.57 0.11 -0.28
C CYS A 152 3.16 0.72 -0.17
N THR A 153 2.44 0.42 0.91
CA THR A 153 1.09 0.89 1.12
C THR A 153 0.81 1.24 2.58
N THR A 154 -0.05 2.23 2.80
CA THR A 154 -0.57 2.56 4.14
C THR A 154 -1.70 1.63 4.59
N LEU A 155 -2.13 0.68 3.76
CA LEU A 155 -3.26 -0.20 4.08
C LEU A 155 -2.98 -1.11 5.27
N SER A 156 -1.74 -1.59 5.41
CA SER A 156 -1.32 -2.55 6.43
C SER A 156 -1.36 -2.02 7.85
N ILE A 157 -1.35 -0.70 8.05
CA ILE A 157 -1.44 -0.08 9.39
C ILE A 157 -2.87 0.03 9.91
N SER A 158 -3.89 -0.20 9.08
CA SER A 158 -5.28 -0.14 9.50
C SER A 158 -5.67 -1.41 10.29
N PRO A 159 -6.24 -1.29 11.50
CA PRO A 159 -6.68 -2.44 12.27
C PRO A 159 -7.85 -3.22 11.64
N PHE A 160 -8.58 -2.58 10.73
CA PHE A 160 -9.70 -3.17 10.00
C PHE A 160 -9.27 -4.00 8.79
N LYS A 161 -8.00 -3.94 8.39
CA LYS A 161 -7.48 -4.63 7.22
C LYS A 161 -6.60 -5.83 7.62
N ASP A 162 -6.49 -6.78 6.71
CA ASP A 162 -5.62 -7.92 6.91
C ASP A 162 -4.20 -7.59 6.47
N SER A 163 -3.37 -7.17 7.43
CA SER A 163 -1.98 -6.81 7.17
C SER A 163 -1.14 -8.00 6.67
N VAL A 164 -1.48 -9.23 7.05
CA VAL A 164 -0.76 -10.42 6.58
C VAL A 164 -1.05 -10.64 5.10
N GLN A 165 -2.33 -10.66 4.68
CA GLN A 165 -2.69 -10.77 3.27
C GLN A 165 -2.07 -9.65 2.42
N ILE A 166 -2.07 -8.41 2.91
CA ILE A 166 -1.50 -7.27 2.19
C ILE A 166 0.00 -7.47 1.95
N ASN A 167 0.75 -7.93 2.95
CA ASN A 167 2.18 -8.20 2.81
C ASN A 167 2.45 -9.40 1.88
N GLU A 168 1.70 -10.49 2.00
CA GLU A 168 1.80 -11.66 1.12
C GLU A 168 1.56 -11.28 -0.35
N ILE A 169 0.53 -10.50 -0.64
CA ILE A 169 0.27 -9.98 -1.99
C ILE A 169 1.46 -9.13 -2.47
N GLY A 170 2.00 -8.28 -1.60
CA GLY A 170 3.15 -7.46 -1.92
C GLY A 170 4.39 -8.29 -2.26
N GLU A 171 4.69 -9.33 -1.49
CA GLU A 171 5.79 -10.28 -1.74
C GLU A 171 5.58 -11.01 -3.07
N GLU A 172 4.40 -11.58 -3.32
CA GLU A 172 4.09 -12.25 -4.59
C GLU A 172 4.25 -11.34 -5.81
N LEU A 173 3.89 -10.08 -5.67
CA LEU A 173 4.06 -9.10 -6.74
C LEU A 173 5.53 -8.78 -7.01
N THR A 174 6.41 -8.82 -6.01
CA THR A 174 7.85 -8.58 -6.18
C THR A 174 8.58 -9.78 -6.75
N ASP A 175 8.23 -11.00 -6.35
CA ASP A 175 8.92 -12.23 -6.76
C ASP A 175 8.71 -12.57 -8.25
N ARG A 176 7.60 -12.13 -8.84
CA ARG A 176 7.24 -12.46 -10.23
C ARG A 176 8.12 -11.82 -11.31
N LYS A 177 8.96 -10.86 -10.97
CA LYS A 177 10.00 -10.29 -11.86
C LYS A 177 11.14 -9.78 -10.99
N SER A 178 12.36 -10.10 -11.35
CA SER A 178 13.64 -9.70 -10.73
C SER A 178 13.86 -8.19 -10.59
N THR A 179 12.87 -7.45 -10.16
CA THR A 179 12.92 -6.02 -9.92
C THR A 179 13.05 -5.76 -8.43
N ARG A 180 13.90 -4.83 -8.07
CA ARG A 180 14.26 -4.39 -6.72
C ARG A 180 13.08 -3.80 -5.91
N LEU A 181 11.84 -4.00 -6.36
CA LEU A 181 10.64 -3.48 -5.72
C LEU A 181 10.22 -4.43 -4.60
N ASN A 182 10.28 -3.96 -3.38
CA ASN A 182 9.88 -4.71 -2.19
C ASN A 182 8.69 -3.97 -1.54
N SER A 183 7.60 -4.65 -1.26
CA SER A 183 6.52 -4.13 -0.43
C SER A 183 6.77 -4.60 1.00
N SER A 184 7.36 -3.76 1.84
CA SER A 184 7.62 -4.11 3.24
C SER A 184 6.92 -3.13 4.17
N HIS A 185 6.14 -3.67 5.08
CA HIS A 185 5.65 -2.99 6.28
C HIS A 185 5.69 -3.91 7.47
#